data_86b93fbfba72f1831c4cdec5a21e3db2
#
_entry.id   86b93fbfba72f1831c4cdec5a21e3db2
#
_cell.length_a   1.000
_cell.length_b   1.000
_cell.length_c   1.000
_cell.angle_alpha   90.00
_cell.angle_beta   90.00
_cell.angle_gamma   90.00
#
_symmetry.space_group_name_H-M   'P 1'
#
loop_
_entity.id
_entity.type
_entity.pdbx_description
1 polymer ?
#
loop_
_entity_poly.entity_id
_entity_poly.type
_entity_poly.pdbx_seq_one_letter_code
_entity_poly.pdbx_strand_id
1 'polypeptide(L)'
;VLVIAAVQLFSLQVPRAAGLRAEAASQLKVTDVNPAMRGSIVDRNFDKLAFTIEARALTFQPAKVQKELADAKAADPDAPDPAQRLRAIAKEIATRLNDKPDEATLLKKLSGKDSFVYLARSVDPAVADAITTKFREVGTERQDIRQYPGGSLAANIVGGIDWDGHGL
;
A
#
# COMPACT_ATOMS: atom_id res chain seq x y z
N VAL A 1 27.24 -22.84 -36.61
CA VAL A 1 26.65 -21.89 -35.62
C VAL A 1 25.17 -21.67 -35.93
N LEU A 2 24.76 -21.29 -37.17
CA LEU A 2 23.36 -21.02 -37.53
C LEU A 2 22.44 -22.25 -37.35
N VAL A 3 22.89 -23.45 -37.73
CA VAL A 3 22.12 -24.69 -37.58
C VAL A 3 21.84 -24.99 -36.10
N ILE A 4 22.84 -24.83 -35.23
CA ILE A 4 22.69 -25.04 -33.78
C ILE A 4 21.68 -24.03 -33.20
N ALA A 5 21.75 -22.75 -33.59
CA ALA A 5 20.81 -21.75 -33.16
C ALA A 5 19.36 -22.04 -33.63
N ALA A 6 19.19 -22.51 -34.88
CA ALA A 6 17.88 -22.89 -35.40
C ALA A 6 17.30 -24.11 -34.65
N VAL A 7 18.10 -25.15 -34.34
CA VAL A 7 17.68 -26.31 -33.54
C VAL A 7 17.27 -25.89 -32.13
N GLN A 8 18.03 -25.01 -31.50
CA GLN A 8 17.67 -24.47 -30.15
C GLN A 8 16.38 -23.68 -30.19
N LEU A 9 16.19 -22.77 -31.15
CA LEU A 9 14.93 -22.02 -31.32
C LEU A 9 13.76 -22.97 -31.55
N PHE A 10 13.90 -23.98 -32.39
CA PHE A 10 12.85 -24.97 -32.62
C PHE A 10 12.51 -25.77 -31.37
N SER A 11 13.51 -26.16 -30.56
CA SER A 11 13.32 -26.91 -29.33
C SER A 11 12.59 -26.10 -28.24
N LEU A 12 12.76 -24.77 -28.24
CA LEU A 12 12.06 -23.87 -27.31
C LEU A 12 10.64 -23.55 -27.77
N GLN A 13 10.46 -23.34 -29.09
CA GLN A 13 9.20 -22.86 -29.64
C GLN A 13 8.14 -23.95 -29.85
N VAL A 14 8.52 -25.21 -30.01
CA VAL A 14 7.56 -26.29 -30.30
C VAL A 14 7.26 -27.13 -29.08
N PRO A 15 8.22 -27.91 -28.48
CA PRO A 15 7.89 -28.82 -27.39
C PRO A 15 7.67 -28.12 -26.03
N ARG A 16 8.29 -26.96 -25.82
CA ARG A 16 8.19 -26.22 -24.55
C ARG A 16 7.22 -25.04 -24.57
N ALA A 17 6.70 -24.66 -25.73
CA ALA A 17 5.82 -23.50 -25.89
C ALA A 17 4.55 -23.57 -25.00
N ALA A 18 3.96 -24.74 -24.87
CA ALA A 18 2.76 -24.92 -24.05
C ALA A 18 3.06 -24.72 -22.55
N GLY A 19 4.17 -25.27 -22.05
CA GLY A 19 4.61 -25.09 -20.67
C GLY A 19 4.98 -23.63 -20.35
N LEU A 20 5.77 -23.00 -21.21
CA LEU A 20 6.17 -21.60 -21.04
C LEU A 20 4.97 -20.64 -21.11
N ARG A 21 3.98 -20.92 -21.97
CA ARG A 21 2.72 -20.13 -22.02
C ARG A 21 1.89 -20.31 -20.76
N ALA A 22 1.80 -21.52 -20.23
CA ALA A 22 1.08 -21.77 -18.96
C ALA A 22 1.77 -21.07 -17.79
N GLU A 23 3.10 -21.12 -17.75
CA GLU A 23 3.90 -20.43 -16.72
C GLU A 23 3.80 -18.92 -16.83
N ALA A 24 3.90 -18.34 -18.01
CA ALA A 24 3.67 -16.92 -18.27
C ALA A 24 2.24 -16.50 -17.92
N ALA A 25 1.23 -17.31 -18.25
CA ALA A 25 -0.16 -17.03 -17.90
C ALA A 25 -0.40 -17.08 -16.38
N SER A 26 0.29 -17.95 -15.65
CA SER A 26 0.20 -18.00 -14.19
C SER A 26 0.85 -16.79 -13.52
N GLN A 27 1.96 -16.30 -14.08
CA GLN A 27 2.64 -15.10 -13.59
C GLN A 27 1.86 -13.82 -13.87
N LEU A 28 1.03 -13.80 -14.92
CA LEU A 28 0.15 -12.67 -15.25
C LEU A 28 -1.15 -12.67 -14.43
N LYS A 29 -1.52 -13.77 -13.80
CA LYS A 29 -2.68 -13.84 -12.93
C LYS A 29 -2.34 -13.31 -11.55
N VAL A 30 -2.61 -12.04 -11.30
CA VAL A 30 -2.68 -11.47 -9.96
C VAL A 30 -4.12 -11.68 -9.46
N THR A 31 -4.28 -12.50 -8.42
CA THR A 31 -5.58 -12.63 -7.74
C THR A 31 -5.65 -11.53 -6.70
N ASP A 32 -6.39 -10.48 -7.00
CA ASP A 32 -6.71 -9.43 -6.04
C ASP A 32 -7.90 -9.89 -5.22
N VAL A 33 -7.67 -10.19 -3.94
CA VAL A 33 -8.73 -10.57 -2.99
C VAL A 33 -9.23 -9.29 -2.33
N ASN A 34 -10.44 -8.86 -2.71
CA ASN A 34 -11.11 -7.76 -2.03
C ASN A 34 -11.94 -8.34 -0.86
N PRO A 35 -11.43 -8.33 0.38
CA PRO A 35 -12.14 -8.91 1.51
C PRO A 35 -13.40 -8.10 1.83
N ALA A 36 -14.48 -8.80 2.17
CA ALA A 36 -15.69 -8.16 2.63
C ALA A 36 -15.46 -7.46 3.98
N MET A 37 -16.08 -6.28 4.16
CA MET A 37 -16.04 -5.57 5.43
C MET A 37 -16.73 -6.40 6.52
N ARG A 38 -16.08 -6.53 7.70
CA ARG A 38 -16.68 -7.23 8.83
C ARG A 38 -17.91 -6.50 9.35
N GLY A 39 -19.01 -7.22 9.55
CA GLY A 39 -20.25 -6.72 10.12
C GLY A 39 -20.10 -6.25 11.57
N SER A 40 -21.10 -5.53 12.06
CA SER A 40 -21.19 -5.14 13.46
C SER A 40 -21.60 -6.29 14.36
N ILE A 41 -21.06 -6.33 15.57
CA ILE A 41 -21.55 -7.17 16.67
C ILE A 41 -22.33 -6.26 17.61
N VAL A 42 -23.56 -6.61 17.90
CA VAL A 42 -24.45 -5.84 18.75
C VAL A 42 -24.96 -6.69 19.90
N ASP A 43 -25.37 -6.05 20.99
CA ASP A 43 -26.06 -6.69 22.09
C ASP A 43 -27.56 -6.87 21.80
N ARG A 44 -28.34 -7.35 22.77
CA ARG A 44 -29.80 -7.52 22.66
C ARG A 44 -30.58 -6.21 22.51
N ASN A 45 -29.98 -5.07 22.85
CA ASN A 45 -30.58 -3.76 22.72
C ASN A 45 -30.13 -3.03 21.44
N PHE A 46 -29.37 -3.74 20.57
CA PHE A 46 -28.71 -3.21 19.36
C PHE A 46 -27.57 -2.21 19.65
N ASP A 47 -27.05 -2.16 20.88
CA ASP A 47 -25.87 -1.38 21.16
C ASP A 47 -24.62 -2.06 20.58
N LYS A 48 -23.76 -1.25 19.91
CA LYS A 48 -22.59 -1.78 19.20
C LYS A 48 -21.50 -2.21 20.16
N LEU A 49 -21.19 -3.49 20.22
CA LEU A 49 -20.05 -4.07 20.93
C LEU A 49 -18.77 -4.01 20.09
N ALA A 50 -18.89 -4.22 18.78
CA ALA A 50 -17.82 -4.02 17.83
C ALA A 50 -18.38 -3.66 16.45
N PHE A 51 -17.70 -2.75 15.74
CA PHE A 51 -18.05 -2.38 14.36
C PHE A 51 -16.79 -1.98 13.58
N THR A 52 -16.88 -1.99 12.27
CA THR A 52 -15.78 -1.67 11.37
C THR A 52 -15.99 -0.31 10.74
N ILE A 53 -14.97 0.52 10.70
CA ILE A 53 -14.91 1.76 9.92
C ILE A 53 -13.87 1.62 8.82
N GLU A 54 -14.19 2.16 7.65
CA GLU A 54 -13.24 2.22 6.55
C GLU A 54 -12.12 3.20 6.88
N ALA A 55 -10.89 2.77 6.64
CA ALA A 55 -9.70 3.60 6.74
C ALA A 55 -8.72 3.24 5.62
N ARG A 56 -7.69 4.05 5.47
CA ARG A 56 -6.62 3.86 4.51
C ARG A 56 -5.27 3.87 5.22
N ALA A 57 -4.34 3.08 4.72
CA ALA A 57 -2.92 3.24 5.01
C ALA A 57 -2.25 4.01 3.87
N LEU A 58 -1.44 5.00 4.19
CA LEU A 58 -0.59 5.69 3.22
C LEU A 58 0.70 4.90 3.05
N THR A 59 1.03 4.56 1.82
CA THR A 59 2.19 3.74 1.47
C THR A 59 3.16 4.52 0.60
N PHE A 60 4.42 4.11 0.60
CA PHE A 60 5.45 4.75 -0.20
C PHE A 60 6.57 3.75 -0.54
N GLN A 61 7.20 3.94 -1.70
CA GLN A 61 8.32 3.14 -2.18
C GLN A 61 9.59 4.01 -2.28
N PRO A 62 10.33 4.22 -1.18
CA PRO A 62 11.42 5.20 -1.13
C PRO A 62 12.47 5.02 -2.22
N ALA A 63 13.01 3.81 -2.37
CA ALA A 63 14.07 3.54 -3.35
C ALA A 63 13.62 3.81 -4.79
N LYS A 64 12.38 3.45 -5.14
CA LYS A 64 11.81 3.64 -6.47
C LYS A 64 11.56 5.13 -6.75
N VAL A 65 10.85 5.81 -5.84
CA VAL A 65 10.44 7.20 -6.04
C VAL A 65 11.63 8.14 -6.06
N GLN A 66 12.63 7.94 -5.19
CA GLN A 66 13.86 8.75 -5.21
C GLN A 66 14.60 8.63 -6.55
N LYS A 67 14.65 7.40 -7.12
CA LYS A 67 15.23 7.19 -8.43
C LYS A 67 14.43 7.89 -9.53
N GLU A 68 13.11 7.73 -9.54
CA GLU A 68 12.22 8.38 -10.53
C GLU A 68 12.34 9.91 -10.48
N LEU A 69 12.40 10.51 -9.28
CA LEU A 69 12.57 11.95 -9.11
C LEU A 69 13.95 12.42 -9.56
N ALA A 70 15.01 11.64 -9.31
CA ALA A 70 16.37 11.95 -9.76
C ALA A 70 16.48 11.86 -11.30
N ASP A 71 15.90 10.81 -11.89
CA ASP A 71 15.88 10.62 -13.35
C ASP A 71 15.07 11.75 -14.03
N ALA A 72 13.93 12.15 -13.45
CA ALA A 72 13.13 13.27 -13.94
C ALA A 72 13.91 14.59 -13.89
N LYS A 73 14.63 14.86 -12.80
CA LYS A 73 15.47 16.06 -12.65
C LYS A 73 16.65 16.08 -13.64
N ALA A 74 17.22 14.93 -13.92
CA ALA A 74 18.29 14.80 -14.91
C ALA A 74 17.80 15.02 -16.36
N ALA A 75 16.56 14.62 -16.66
CA ALA A 75 15.94 14.80 -17.96
C ALA A 75 15.41 16.22 -18.18
N ASP A 76 14.92 16.88 -17.13
CA ASP A 76 14.33 18.21 -17.14
C ASP A 76 14.89 19.06 -15.99
N PRO A 77 15.77 20.04 -16.29
CA PRO A 77 16.31 20.96 -15.29
C PRO A 77 15.25 21.78 -14.53
N ASP A 78 14.06 21.96 -15.09
CA ASP A 78 12.96 22.69 -14.46
C ASP A 78 12.09 21.79 -13.55
N ALA A 79 12.30 20.46 -13.58
CA ALA A 79 11.63 19.54 -12.69
C ALA A 79 11.96 19.85 -11.21
N PRO A 80 11.00 19.60 -10.29
CA PRO A 80 11.20 19.85 -8.87
C PRO A 80 12.42 19.11 -8.30
N ASP A 81 13.14 19.77 -7.40
CA ASP A 81 14.23 19.12 -6.67
C ASP A 81 13.69 17.94 -5.83
N PRO A 82 14.30 16.74 -5.94
CA PRO A 82 13.85 15.57 -5.21
C PRO A 82 13.71 15.79 -3.69
N ALA A 83 14.68 16.47 -3.07
CA ALA A 83 14.62 16.71 -1.63
C ALA A 83 13.50 17.69 -1.26
N GLN A 84 13.24 18.70 -2.08
CA GLN A 84 12.12 19.62 -1.88
C GLN A 84 10.77 18.89 -2.06
N ARG A 85 10.67 18.00 -3.06
CA ARG A 85 9.47 17.20 -3.29
C ARG A 85 9.15 16.31 -2.11
N LEU A 86 10.13 15.58 -1.56
CA LEU A 86 9.95 14.73 -0.39
C LEU A 86 9.56 15.54 0.87
N ARG A 87 10.14 16.73 1.07
CA ARG A 87 9.73 17.63 2.16
C ARG A 87 8.31 18.12 2.00
N ALA A 88 7.90 18.46 0.78
CA ALA A 88 6.51 18.88 0.51
C ALA A 88 5.51 17.77 0.82
N ILE A 89 5.83 16.52 0.47
CA ILE A 89 5.02 15.34 0.82
C ILE A 89 4.95 15.17 2.35
N ALA A 90 6.09 15.19 3.05
CA ALA A 90 6.14 15.03 4.50
C ALA A 90 5.31 16.09 5.21
N LYS A 91 5.49 17.36 4.84
CA LYS A 91 4.77 18.50 5.41
C LYS A 91 3.25 18.41 5.20
N GLU A 92 2.82 18.07 3.99
CA GLU A 92 1.38 17.94 3.70
C GLU A 92 0.74 16.82 4.52
N ILE A 93 1.40 15.66 4.60
CA ILE A 93 0.90 14.53 5.39
C ILE A 93 0.85 14.90 6.87
N ALA A 94 1.93 15.47 7.43
CA ALA A 94 1.97 15.89 8.82
C ALA A 94 0.85 16.90 9.13
N THR A 95 0.68 17.92 8.30
CA THR A 95 -0.36 18.94 8.47
C THR A 95 -1.76 18.35 8.47
N ARG A 96 -2.07 17.43 7.55
CA ARG A 96 -3.39 16.81 7.46
C ARG A 96 -3.68 15.79 8.55
N LEU A 97 -2.65 15.19 9.11
CA LEU A 97 -2.75 14.19 10.17
C LEU A 97 -2.50 14.78 11.58
N ASN A 98 -2.48 16.12 11.72
CA ASN A 98 -2.22 16.79 12.99
C ASN A 98 -0.91 16.34 13.65
N ASP A 99 0.17 16.27 12.85
CA ASP A 99 1.53 15.86 13.23
C ASP A 99 1.62 14.44 13.83
N LYS A 100 0.72 13.56 13.41
CA LYS A 100 0.75 12.13 13.81
C LYS A 100 0.71 11.22 12.57
N PRO A 101 1.88 10.82 12.01
CA PRO A 101 3.28 11.08 12.44
C PRO A 101 3.78 12.51 12.11
N ASP A 102 4.80 12.95 12.85
CA ASP A 102 5.46 14.24 12.65
C ASP A 102 6.25 14.31 11.34
N GLU A 103 6.51 15.53 10.85
CA GLU A 103 7.20 15.79 9.59
C GLU A 103 8.61 15.16 9.54
N ALA A 104 9.37 15.21 10.65
CA ALA A 104 10.72 14.66 10.70
C ALA A 104 10.73 13.13 10.55
N THR A 105 9.81 12.44 11.21
CA THR A 105 9.62 10.98 11.07
C THR A 105 9.21 10.60 9.66
N LEU A 106 8.30 11.35 9.06
CA LEU A 106 7.89 11.14 7.66
C LEU A 106 9.04 11.34 6.71
N LEU A 107 9.80 12.42 6.86
CA LEU A 107 10.95 12.69 6.00
C LEU A 107 12.01 11.59 6.09
N LYS A 108 12.27 11.07 7.31
CA LYS A 108 13.17 9.93 7.49
C LYS A 108 12.70 8.69 6.74
N LYS A 109 11.41 8.38 6.76
CA LYS A 109 10.83 7.26 6.01
C LYS A 109 10.91 7.49 4.50
N LEU A 110 10.57 8.69 4.02
CA LEU A 110 10.59 9.05 2.60
C LEU A 110 12.01 9.04 2.01
N SER A 111 13.03 9.40 2.82
CA SER A 111 14.45 9.43 2.42
C SER A 111 15.16 8.09 2.69
N GLY A 112 14.47 7.08 3.20
CA GLY A 112 15.02 5.75 3.46
C GLY A 112 15.45 5.02 2.19
N LYS A 113 16.06 3.84 2.36
CA LYS A 113 16.47 2.95 1.26
C LYS A 113 15.54 1.75 1.12
N ASP A 114 14.47 1.71 1.91
CA ASP A 114 13.53 0.62 1.90
C ASP A 114 12.78 0.53 0.56
N SER A 115 12.41 -0.66 0.17
CA SER A 115 11.60 -0.88 -1.04
C SER A 115 10.14 -0.46 -0.85
N PHE A 116 9.65 -0.54 0.41
CA PHE A 116 8.27 -0.22 0.77
C PHE A 116 8.18 0.20 2.24
N VAL A 117 7.38 1.24 2.52
CA VAL A 117 7.12 1.72 3.89
C VAL A 117 5.68 2.20 4.04
N TYR A 118 5.13 2.02 5.23
CA TYR A 118 3.91 2.71 5.64
C TYR A 118 4.24 4.07 6.23
N LEU A 119 3.72 5.13 5.62
CA LEU A 119 3.86 6.50 6.11
C LEU A 119 2.94 6.73 7.32
N ALA A 120 1.67 6.43 7.13
CA ALA A 120 0.64 6.50 8.18
C ALA A 120 -0.36 5.37 8.02
N ARG A 121 -1.01 4.98 9.11
CA ARG A 121 -2.10 4.00 9.14
C ARG A 121 -3.35 4.64 9.73
N SER A 122 -4.49 4.01 9.51
CA SER A 122 -5.77 4.46 10.09
C SER A 122 -6.16 5.87 9.65
N VAL A 123 -5.85 6.24 8.41
CA VAL A 123 -6.15 7.55 7.83
C VAL A 123 -7.58 7.55 7.29
N ASP A 124 -8.29 8.65 7.50
CA ASP A 124 -9.61 8.86 6.89
C ASP A 124 -9.51 8.78 5.37
N PRO A 125 -10.43 8.06 4.69
CA PRO A 125 -10.40 7.91 3.24
C PRO A 125 -10.35 9.23 2.47
N ALA A 126 -11.13 10.24 2.88
CA ALA A 126 -11.15 11.53 2.19
C ALA A 126 -9.81 12.28 2.34
N VAL A 127 -9.14 12.16 3.49
CA VAL A 127 -7.81 12.74 3.72
C VAL A 127 -6.77 12.02 2.87
N ALA A 128 -6.83 10.69 2.81
CA ALA A 128 -5.93 9.89 2.00
C ALA A 128 -6.06 10.21 0.51
N ASP A 129 -7.30 10.29 0.00
CA ASP A 129 -7.59 10.64 -1.40
C ASP A 129 -7.10 12.05 -1.75
N ALA A 130 -7.25 13.02 -0.85
CA ALA A 130 -6.73 14.37 -1.04
C ALA A 130 -5.20 14.41 -1.12
N ILE A 131 -4.50 13.56 -0.34
CA ILE A 131 -3.04 13.44 -0.37
C ILE A 131 -2.58 12.80 -1.68
N THR A 132 -3.17 11.68 -2.08
CA THR A 132 -2.78 10.95 -3.30
C THR A 132 -3.13 11.69 -4.59
N THR A 133 -4.20 12.47 -4.59
CA THR A 133 -4.53 13.36 -5.71
C THR A 133 -3.44 14.42 -5.91
N LYS A 134 -2.89 14.96 -4.83
CA LYS A 134 -1.83 15.98 -4.86
C LYS A 134 -0.44 15.38 -5.12
N PHE A 135 -0.17 14.19 -4.57
CA PHE A 135 1.11 13.51 -4.63
C PHE A 135 0.93 12.07 -5.13
N ARG A 136 1.08 11.88 -6.45
CA ARG A 136 0.93 10.57 -7.09
C ARG A 136 1.97 9.53 -6.66
N GLU A 137 3.05 9.99 -6.05
CA GLU A 137 4.11 9.16 -5.48
C GLU A 137 3.69 8.42 -4.21
N VAL A 138 2.64 8.90 -3.54
CA VAL A 138 2.06 8.29 -2.35
C VAL A 138 0.95 7.34 -2.77
N GLY A 139 1.08 6.08 -2.40
CA GLY A 139 0.05 5.07 -2.60
C GLY A 139 -0.91 4.97 -1.41
N THR A 140 -2.05 4.34 -1.63
CA THR A 140 -2.99 3.98 -0.55
C THR A 140 -3.33 2.50 -0.59
N GLU A 141 -3.55 1.95 0.59
CA GLU A 141 -4.05 0.60 0.78
C GLU A 141 -5.25 0.64 1.73
N ARG A 142 -6.29 -0.15 1.44
CA ARG A 142 -7.44 -0.26 2.32
C ARG A 142 -7.02 -0.92 3.62
N GLN A 143 -7.39 -0.30 4.74
CA GLN A 143 -7.08 -0.79 6.08
C GLN A 143 -8.26 -0.51 7.01
N ASP A 144 -9.24 -1.41 7.00
CA ASP A 144 -10.42 -1.27 7.85
C ASP A 144 -10.04 -1.37 9.33
N ILE A 145 -10.63 -0.52 10.15
CA ILE A 145 -10.38 -0.47 11.60
C ILE A 145 -11.57 -1.04 12.34
N ARG A 146 -11.30 -2.01 13.23
CA ARG A 146 -12.30 -2.52 14.15
C ARG A 146 -12.37 -1.65 15.40
N GLN A 147 -13.54 -1.11 15.69
CA GLN A 147 -13.82 -0.29 16.86
C GLN A 147 -14.56 -1.11 17.92
N TYR A 148 -14.17 -0.90 19.18
CA TYR A 148 -14.74 -1.55 20.35
C TYR A 148 -15.19 -0.47 21.35
N PRO A 149 -16.42 0.09 21.23
CA PRO A 149 -16.87 1.23 22.05
C PRO A 149 -16.85 0.94 23.56
N GLY A 150 -17.15 -0.30 23.93
CA GLY A 150 -17.13 -0.77 25.32
C GLY A 150 -15.74 -1.11 25.86
N GLY A 151 -14.67 -0.90 25.10
CA GLY A 151 -13.31 -1.26 25.50
C GLY A 151 -13.19 -2.76 25.80
N SER A 152 -12.95 -3.11 27.07
CA SER A 152 -12.83 -4.50 27.53
C SER A 152 -14.18 -5.21 27.77
N LEU A 153 -15.29 -4.53 27.58
CA LEU A 153 -16.62 -5.15 27.77
C LEU A 153 -16.81 -6.30 26.79
N ALA A 154 -17.08 -7.48 27.32
CA ALA A 154 -17.25 -8.71 26.56
C ALA A 154 -16.04 -9.09 25.65
N ALA A 155 -14.84 -8.60 25.95
CA ALA A 155 -13.64 -8.82 25.13
C ALA A 155 -13.32 -10.32 24.94
N ASN A 156 -13.60 -11.15 25.93
CA ASN A 156 -13.43 -12.60 25.87
C ASN A 156 -14.43 -13.31 24.91
N ILE A 157 -15.53 -12.65 24.55
CA ILE A 157 -16.54 -13.17 23.61
C ILE A 157 -16.35 -12.55 22.24
N VAL A 158 -16.14 -11.23 22.20
CA VAL A 158 -16.02 -10.46 20.93
C VAL A 158 -14.66 -10.70 20.28
N GLY A 159 -13.61 -10.95 21.09
CA GLY A 159 -12.24 -11.12 20.63
C GLY A 159 -11.63 -9.81 20.09
N GLY A 160 -10.44 -9.93 19.56
CA GLY A 160 -9.71 -8.84 18.86
C GLY A 160 -9.34 -9.24 17.45
N ILE A 161 -8.86 -8.29 16.68
CA ILE A 161 -8.24 -8.53 15.37
C ILE A 161 -6.89 -7.83 15.30
N ASP A 162 -5.97 -8.39 14.50
CA ASP A 162 -4.71 -7.77 14.13
C ASP A 162 -4.90 -6.73 13.00
N TRP A 163 -3.79 -6.16 12.54
CA TRP A 163 -3.78 -5.16 11.46
C TRP A 163 -4.21 -5.73 10.09
N ASP A 164 -4.09 -7.04 9.90
CA ASP A 164 -4.46 -7.74 8.67
C ASP A 164 -5.89 -8.30 8.73
N GLY A 165 -6.59 -8.01 9.84
CA GLY A 165 -7.97 -8.41 10.05
C GLY A 165 -8.14 -9.86 10.52
N HIS A 166 -7.08 -10.56 10.91
CA HIS A 166 -7.17 -11.89 11.48
C HIS A 166 -7.61 -11.83 12.95
N GLY A 167 -8.35 -12.83 13.41
CA GLY A 167 -8.74 -12.95 14.82
C GLY A 167 -7.52 -13.28 15.70
N LEU A 168 -7.46 -12.66 16.86
CA LEU A 168 -6.49 -12.93 17.92
C LEU A 168 -7.02 -13.96 18.89
#